data_56ce443aa732acf679ec2a90b55bdd51
#
_entry.id   56ce443aa732acf679ec2a90b55bdd51
#
_cell.length_a   1.000
_cell.length_b   1.000
_cell.length_c   1.000
_cell.angle_alpha   90.00
_cell.angle_beta   90.00
_cell.angle_gamma   90.00
#
_symmetry.space_group_name_H-M   'P 1'
#
loop_
_entity.id
_entity.type
_entity.pdbx_description
1 polymer ?
#
loop_
_entity_poly.entity_id
_entity_poly.type
_entity_poly.pdbx_seq_one_letter_code
_entity_poly.pdbx_strand_id
1 'polypeptide(L)'
;MRLLIFIVLSILSTLNWGSTGHRVIAEVASNYLTDNARLQIDNILNGETLVNASTYADDIKSDSRYDMYYDWHFLNMELDDEYEDITPSERGDVFIAINKCIDILESDSVSDTDKSFYLKLLVHFVGDLHQPLHIGRYEDRGANRIYVKWFGRNSNLHRVWDSEMINSHNMSYSELALNLPNPDFLISAEEANDFKRGDVLNWVDEIHEYTNKIYGDVSVDDKLGYEYQYKNFGTVKDLLLIGGIRLAKILNYLFD
;
A
#
# COMPACT_ATOMS: atom_id res chain seq x y z
N MET A 1 -10.80 43.70 24.45
CA MET A 1 -10.08 43.17 23.28
C MET A 1 -9.91 41.68 23.55
N ARG A 2 -10.79 40.84 22.98
CA ARG A 2 -10.73 39.37 23.14
C ARG A 2 -9.79 38.81 22.05
N LEU A 3 -8.68 38.21 22.47
CA LEU A 3 -7.73 37.54 21.61
C LEU A 3 -8.35 36.20 21.18
N LEU A 4 -8.77 36.09 19.92
CA LEU A 4 -9.18 34.82 19.31
C LEU A 4 -7.91 34.05 18.96
N ILE A 5 -7.61 33.03 19.77
CA ILE A 5 -6.54 32.05 19.46
C ILE A 5 -7.13 31.09 18.42
N PHE A 6 -6.71 31.25 17.14
CA PHE A 6 -6.94 30.24 16.14
C PHE A 6 -5.99 29.05 16.42
N ILE A 7 -6.53 27.98 17.00
CA ILE A 7 -5.85 26.69 17.03
C ILE A 7 -5.93 26.14 15.61
N VAL A 8 -4.82 26.24 14.88
CA VAL A 8 -4.62 25.49 13.64
C VAL A 8 -4.40 24.03 14.05
N LEU A 9 -5.46 23.24 14.05
CA LEU A 9 -5.31 21.80 14.06
C LEU A 9 -4.62 21.40 12.75
N SER A 10 -3.34 21.14 12.82
CA SER A 10 -2.65 20.39 11.78
C SER A 10 -3.22 18.97 11.83
N ILE A 11 -4.14 18.66 10.92
CA ILE A 11 -4.55 17.29 10.63
C ILE A 11 -3.29 16.63 10.08
N LEU A 12 -2.62 15.84 10.92
CA LEU A 12 -1.63 14.87 10.47
C LEU A 12 -2.41 13.88 9.59
N SER A 13 -2.37 14.10 8.27
CA SER A 13 -2.86 13.11 7.32
C SER A 13 -1.92 11.91 7.40
N THR A 14 -2.46 10.78 7.79
CA THR A 14 -1.82 9.48 7.77
C THR A 14 -1.32 9.16 6.36
N LEU A 15 -0.11 8.65 6.28
CA LEU A 15 0.70 8.51 5.07
C LEU A 15 0.65 7.05 4.62
N ASN A 16 -0.32 6.70 3.79
CA ASN A 16 -0.43 5.37 3.15
C ASN A 16 -1.24 5.51 1.88
N TRP A 17 -1.24 4.47 1.00
CA TRP A 17 -2.31 4.46 0.00
C TRP A 17 -3.59 4.96 0.66
N GLY A 18 -4.15 6.03 0.16
CA GLY A 18 -5.43 6.50 0.70
C GLY A 18 -6.43 5.35 0.70
N SER A 19 -7.41 5.39 1.58
CA SER A 19 -8.38 4.30 1.76
C SER A 19 -9.01 3.77 0.47
N THR A 20 -9.07 4.58 -0.59
CA THR A 20 -9.55 4.17 -1.91
C THR A 20 -8.58 3.19 -2.58
N GLY A 21 -7.26 3.44 -2.54
CA GLY A 21 -6.25 2.56 -3.13
C GLY A 21 -6.23 1.18 -2.47
N HIS A 22 -6.21 1.12 -1.14
CA HIS A 22 -6.30 -0.15 -0.40
C HIS A 22 -7.55 -0.95 -0.74
N ARG A 23 -8.71 -0.28 -0.83
CA ARG A 23 -9.97 -0.93 -1.22
C ARG A 23 -9.95 -1.45 -2.65
N VAL A 24 -9.31 -0.75 -3.58
CA VAL A 24 -9.14 -1.23 -4.97
C VAL A 24 -8.29 -2.50 -4.98
N ILE A 25 -7.15 -2.52 -4.29
CA ILE A 25 -6.26 -3.68 -4.19
C ILE A 25 -7.00 -4.88 -3.61
N ALA A 26 -7.75 -4.69 -2.51
CA ALA A 26 -8.53 -5.74 -1.89
C ALA A 26 -9.70 -6.23 -2.76
N GLU A 27 -10.36 -5.35 -3.51
CA GLU A 27 -11.41 -5.71 -4.48
C GLU A 27 -10.84 -6.55 -5.62
N VAL A 28 -9.69 -6.14 -6.18
CA VAL A 28 -8.97 -6.93 -7.19
C VAL A 28 -8.60 -8.29 -6.60
N ALA A 29 -7.96 -8.34 -5.43
CA ALA A 29 -7.59 -9.61 -4.80
C ALA A 29 -8.79 -10.53 -4.63
N SER A 30 -9.93 -9.99 -4.19
CA SER A 30 -11.16 -10.76 -4.02
C SER A 30 -11.62 -11.46 -5.30
N ASN A 31 -11.34 -10.89 -6.49
CA ASN A 31 -11.73 -11.48 -7.78
C ASN A 31 -10.78 -12.60 -8.24
N TYR A 32 -9.58 -12.71 -7.65
CA TYR A 32 -8.56 -13.72 -7.98
C TYR A 32 -8.39 -14.80 -6.91
N LEU A 33 -9.22 -14.79 -5.86
CA LEU A 33 -9.23 -15.87 -4.86
C LEU A 33 -9.82 -17.15 -5.41
N THR A 34 -9.21 -18.30 -5.05
CA THR A 34 -9.84 -19.61 -5.21
C THR A 34 -11.08 -19.70 -4.30
N ASP A 35 -11.97 -20.62 -4.61
CA ASP A 35 -13.19 -20.84 -3.82
C ASP A 35 -12.84 -21.24 -2.38
N ASN A 36 -11.79 -22.06 -2.18
CA ASN A 36 -11.36 -22.49 -0.86
C ASN A 36 -10.75 -21.34 -0.06
N ALA A 37 -9.80 -20.58 -0.64
CA ALA A 37 -9.22 -19.42 0.00
C ALA A 37 -10.29 -18.39 0.42
N ARG A 38 -11.26 -18.12 -0.47
CA ARG A 38 -12.41 -17.25 -0.17
C ARG A 38 -13.17 -17.73 1.07
N LEU A 39 -13.53 -19.01 1.11
CA LEU A 39 -14.27 -19.58 2.23
C LEU A 39 -13.49 -19.48 3.55
N GLN A 40 -12.18 -19.78 3.54
CA GLN A 40 -11.33 -19.70 4.72
C GLN A 40 -11.21 -18.25 5.21
N ILE A 41 -11.00 -17.30 4.31
CA ILE A 41 -10.91 -15.87 4.63
C ILE A 41 -12.23 -15.35 5.22
N ASP A 42 -13.37 -15.71 4.63
CA ASP A 42 -14.69 -15.32 5.14
C ASP A 42 -14.91 -15.83 6.58
N ASN A 43 -14.45 -17.05 6.88
CA ASN A 43 -14.50 -17.62 8.23
C ASN A 43 -13.58 -16.85 9.20
N ILE A 44 -12.32 -16.58 8.81
CA ILE A 44 -11.34 -15.88 9.65
C ILE A 44 -11.81 -14.43 9.93
N LEU A 45 -12.38 -13.76 8.95
CA LEU A 45 -12.86 -12.39 9.07
C LEU A 45 -14.29 -12.31 9.63
N ASN A 46 -14.93 -13.46 9.92
CA ASN A 46 -16.29 -13.53 10.45
C ASN A 46 -17.30 -12.73 9.59
N GLY A 47 -17.18 -12.86 8.26
CA GLY A 47 -18.04 -12.19 7.28
C GLY A 47 -17.68 -10.74 6.97
N GLU A 48 -16.61 -10.19 7.53
CA GLU A 48 -16.04 -8.92 7.08
C GLU A 48 -15.35 -9.11 5.74
N THR A 49 -15.59 -8.20 4.78
CA THR A 49 -14.96 -8.28 3.46
C THR A 49 -13.48 -7.88 3.49
N LEU A 50 -12.66 -8.42 2.58
CA LEU A 50 -11.27 -7.97 2.40
C LEU A 50 -11.18 -6.47 2.15
N VAL A 51 -12.15 -5.91 1.42
CA VAL A 51 -12.23 -4.46 1.15
C VAL A 51 -12.37 -3.65 2.44
N ASN A 52 -13.18 -4.11 3.39
CA ASN A 52 -13.28 -3.46 4.70
C ASN A 52 -12.00 -3.65 5.52
N ALA A 53 -11.47 -4.86 5.53
CA ALA A 53 -10.27 -5.23 6.26
C ALA A 53 -9.03 -4.44 5.78
N SER A 54 -9.00 -4.02 4.51
CA SER A 54 -7.84 -3.38 3.88
C SER A 54 -7.41 -2.04 4.50
N THR A 55 -8.28 -1.35 5.22
CA THR A 55 -7.95 -0.09 5.90
C THR A 55 -7.64 -0.24 7.38
N TYR A 56 -7.75 -1.46 7.92
CA TYR A 56 -7.67 -1.71 9.36
C TYR A 56 -6.36 -1.26 10.01
N ALA A 57 -5.21 -1.49 9.35
CA ALA A 57 -3.92 -1.11 9.91
C ALA A 57 -3.78 0.43 10.07
N ASP A 58 -4.43 1.19 9.19
CA ASP A 58 -4.53 2.64 9.33
C ASP A 58 -5.47 3.07 10.46
N ASP A 59 -6.60 2.39 10.59
CA ASP A 59 -7.62 2.73 11.60
C ASP A 59 -7.04 2.59 13.01
N ILE A 60 -6.18 1.59 13.25
CA ILE A 60 -5.55 1.33 14.55
C ILE A 60 -4.37 2.25 14.88
N LYS A 61 -3.84 3.03 13.93
CA LYS A 61 -2.70 3.96 14.16
C LYS A 61 -2.96 5.02 15.25
N SER A 62 -4.22 5.31 15.52
CA SER A 62 -4.59 6.26 16.57
C SER A 62 -4.50 5.68 18.00
N ASP A 63 -4.29 4.37 18.14
CA ASP A 63 -4.21 3.67 19.41
C ASP A 63 -2.77 3.26 19.71
N SER A 64 -2.19 3.85 20.74
CA SER A 64 -0.79 3.62 21.13
C SER A 64 -0.42 2.16 21.43
N ARG A 65 -1.40 1.28 21.67
CA ARG A 65 -1.16 -0.17 21.83
C ARG A 65 -0.57 -0.79 20.55
N TYR A 66 -0.76 -0.14 19.41
CA TYR A 66 -0.33 -0.61 18.09
C TYR A 66 0.86 0.17 17.52
N ASP A 67 1.50 1.06 18.30
CA ASP A 67 2.67 1.85 17.85
C ASP A 67 3.82 0.99 17.31
N MET A 68 3.90 -0.26 17.74
CA MET A 68 4.91 -1.21 17.28
C MET A 68 4.78 -1.57 15.78
N TYR A 69 3.60 -1.39 15.19
CA TYR A 69 3.33 -1.67 13.77
C TYR A 69 3.51 -0.45 12.88
N TYR A 70 3.86 0.72 13.44
CA TYR A 70 3.94 1.96 12.68
C TYR A 70 4.96 1.88 11.52
N ASP A 71 6.14 1.33 11.78
CA ASP A 71 7.23 1.23 10.79
C ASP A 71 6.93 0.16 9.71
N TRP A 72 5.93 -0.71 9.93
CA TRP A 72 5.55 -1.78 9.02
C TRP A 72 4.85 -1.30 7.75
N HIS A 73 4.49 -0.03 7.70
CA HIS A 73 3.80 0.57 6.55
C HIS A 73 4.74 1.03 5.44
N PHE A 74 6.05 1.07 5.67
CA PHE A 74 7.00 1.60 4.71
C PHE A 74 8.39 0.96 4.87
N LEU A 75 9.22 1.23 3.90
CA LEU A 75 10.63 0.86 3.85
C LEU A 75 11.44 2.11 3.48
N ASN A 76 12.44 2.46 4.31
CA ASN A 76 13.35 3.55 3.99
C ASN A 76 14.57 2.99 3.25
N MET A 77 14.74 3.36 1.98
CA MET A 77 15.83 2.95 1.13
C MET A 77 16.29 4.12 0.26
N GLU A 78 17.60 4.34 0.15
CA GLU A 78 18.13 5.34 -0.76
C GLU A 78 17.98 4.88 -2.22
N LEU A 79 17.98 5.83 -3.16
CA LEU A 79 17.62 5.54 -4.55
C LEU A 79 18.59 4.58 -5.25
N ASP A 80 19.84 4.54 -4.81
CA ASP A 80 20.91 3.69 -5.40
C ASP A 80 21.16 2.41 -4.57
N ASP A 81 20.40 2.17 -3.49
CA ASP A 81 20.57 1.01 -2.62
C ASP A 81 19.74 -0.19 -3.11
N GLU A 82 20.18 -1.40 -2.75
CA GLU A 82 19.41 -2.64 -2.77
C GLU A 82 18.95 -2.98 -1.35
N TYR A 83 17.90 -3.80 -1.20
CA TYR A 83 17.35 -4.12 0.13
C TYR A 83 18.40 -4.77 1.06
N GLU A 84 19.31 -5.57 0.52
CA GLU A 84 20.38 -6.23 1.25
C GLU A 84 21.43 -5.26 1.83
N ASP A 85 21.53 -4.06 1.29
CA ASP A 85 22.49 -3.04 1.71
C ASP A 85 21.97 -2.21 2.90
N ILE A 86 20.67 -2.23 3.17
CA ILE A 86 20.06 -1.41 4.23
C ILE A 86 20.05 -2.14 5.58
N THR A 87 19.94 -1.34 6.63
CA THR A 87 19.64 -1.84 7.97
C THR A 87 18.19 -1.48 8.30
N PRO A 88 17.27 -2.46 8.37
CA PRO A 88 15.89 -2.21 8.74
C PRO A 88 15.78 -1.52 10.11
N SER A 89 14.65 -0.85 10.38
CA SER A 89 14.37 -0.29 11.70
C SER A 89 14.31 -1.41 12.76
N GLU A 90 14.50 -1.08 14.03
CA GLU A 90 14.39 -2.04 15.14
C GLU A 90 13.00 -2.71 15.19
N ARG A 91 11.97 -2.05 14.66
CA ARG A 91 10.60 -2.57 14.59
C ARG A 91 10.32 -3.36 13.32
N GLY A 92 11.22 -3.32 12.35
CA GLY A 92 11.06 -3.87 11.02
C GLY A 92 10.56 -2.81 10.02
N ASP A 93 10.17 -3.28 8.85
CA ASP A 93 9.65 -2.50 7.72
C ASP A 93 8.54 -3.30 7.00
N VAL A 94 8.04 -2.80 5.88
CA VAL A 94 6.93 -3.44 5.15
C VAL A 94 7.29 -4.83 4.61
N PHE A 95 8.54 -5.06 4.20
CA PHE A 95 9.00 -6.37 3.74
C PHE A 95 9.01 -7.39 4.89
N ILE A 96 9.59 -7.01 6.03
CA ILE A 96 9.62 -7.83 7.25
C ILE A 96 8.19 -8.09 7.73
N ALA A 97 7.33 -7.07 7.70
CA ALA A 97 5.94 -7.17 8.13
C ALA A 97 5.13 -8.18 7.33
N ILE A 98 5.22 -8.13 5.99
CA ILE A 98 4.53 -9.08 5.11
C ILE A 98 4.97 -10.51 5.41
N ASN A 99 6.29 -10.77 5.45
CA ASN A 99 6.81 -12.10 5.75
C ASN A 99 6.38 -12.60 7.14
N LYS A 100 6.40 -11.73 8.15
CA LYS A 100 5.95 -12.08 9.50
C LYS A 100 4.45 -12.37 9.56
N CYS A 101 3.62 -11.63 8.84
CA CYS A 101 2.20 -11.94 8.74
C CYS A 101 1.97 -13.31 8.09
N ILE A 102 2.70 -13.62 7.03
CA ILE A 102 2.63 -14.93 6.36
C ILE A 102 3.03 -16.05 7.33
N ASP A 103 4.16 -15.91 8.06
CA ASP A 103 4.62 -16.92 9.04
C ASP A 103 3.59 -17.19 10.12
N ILE A 104 2.91 -16.14 10.60
CA ILE A 104 1.88 -16.27 11.63
C ILE A 104 0.64 -16.95 11.06
N LEU A 105 0.23 -16.60 9.86
CA LEU A 105 -0.96 -17.17 9.21
C LEU A 105 -0.78 -18.64 8.80
N GLU A 106 0.43 -19.08 8.50
CA GLU A 106 0.77 -20.49 8.25
C GLU A 106 0.74 -21.35 9.53
N SER A 107 0.82 -20.72 10.70
CA SER A 107 0.93 -21.47 11.95
C SER A 107 -0.42 -21.99 12.44
N ASP A 108 -0.52 -23.30 12.66
CA ASP A 108 -1.70 -23.94 13.24
C ASP A 108 -1.93 -23.59 14.73
N SER A 109 -0.92 -23.06 15.41
CA SER A 109 -0.96 -22.76 16.86
C SER A 109 -1.50 -21.35 17.18
N VAL A 110 -1.81 -20.55 16.17
CA VAL A 110 -2.28 -19.17 16.33
C VAL A 110 -3.78 -19.14 16.59
N SER A 111 -4.21 -18.26 17.52
CA SER A 111 -5.64 -18.07 17.83
C SER A 111 -6.40 -17.47 16.64
N ASP A 112 -7.71 -17.74 16.54
CA ASP A 112 -8.56 -17.16 15.49
C ASP A 112 -8.57 -15.62 15.54
N THR A 113 -8.46 -15.05 16.74
CA THR A 113 -8.35 -13.58 16.92
C THR A 113 -7.07 -13.04 16.30
N ASP A 114 -5.94 -13.72 16.54
CA ASP A 114 -4.65 -13.31 15.98
C ASP A 114 -4.61 -13.57 14.47
N LYS A 115 -5.18 -14.69 13.99
CA LYS A 115 -5.32 -14.95 12.54
C LYS A 115 -6.09 -13.81 11.86
N SER A 116 -7.23 -13.40 12.42
CA SER A 116 -8.01 -12.27 11.88
C SER A 116 -7.21 -10.97 11.91
N PHE A 117 -6.51 -10.70 13.00
CA PHE A 117 -5.68 -9.49 13.13
C PHE A 117 -4.56 -9.45 12.09
N TYR A 118 -3.74 -10.51 12.00
CA TYR A 118 -2.61 -10.53 11.07
C TYR A 118 -3.03 -10.66 9.60
N LEU A 119 -4.19 -11.25 9.30
CA LEU A 119 -4.76 -11.23 7.96
C LEU A 119 -5.09 -9.80 7.53
N LYS A 120 -5.73 -8.99 8.39
CA LYS A 120 -6.03 -7.58 8.10
C LYS A 120 -4.75 -6.77 7.89
N LEU A 121 -3.72 -7.01 8.70
CA LEU A 121 -2.41 -6.37 8.53
C LEU A 121 -1.76 -6.78 7.20
N LEU A 122 -1.77 -8.06 6.83
CA LEU A 122 -1.23 -8.54 5.56
C LEU A 122 -1.89 -7.88 4.35
N VAL A 123 -3.22 -7.84 4.34
CA VAL A 123 -4.01 -7.21 3.27
C VAL A 123 -3.61 -5.75 3.08
N HIS A 124 -3.41 -5.02 4.17
CA HIS A 124 -2.99 -3.63 4.14
C HIS A 124 -1.55 -3.47 3.66
N PHE A 125 -0.60 -4.19 4.26
CA PHE A 125 0.84 -4.00 3.97
C PHE A 125 1.24 -4.45 2.56
N VAL A 126 0.56 -5.43 1.98
CA VAL A 126 0.75 -5.72 0.56
C VAL A 126 0.29 -4.54 -0.30
N GLY A 127 -0.75 -3.83 0.09
CA GLY A 127 -1.13 -2.58 -0.54
C GLY A 127 -0.05 -1.50 -0.40
N ASP A 128 0.46 -1.28 0.80
CA ASP A 128 1.52 -0.32 1.08
C ASP A 128 2.79 -0.58 0.28
N LEU A 129 3.21 -1.85 0.18
CA LEU A 129 4.36 -2.26 -0.63
C LEU A 129 4.24 -1.80 -2.10
N HIS A 130 3.02 -1.77 -2.65
CA HIS A 130 2.78 -1.38 -4.04
C HIS A 130 2.55 0.13 -4.23
N GLN A 131 2.71 0.95 -3.18
CA GLN A 131 2.78 2.40 -3.28
C GLN A 131 4.26 2.82 -3.35
N PRO A 132 4.75 3.31 -4.51
CA PRO A 132 6.19 3.49 -4.72
C PRO A 132 6.88 4.33 -3.65
N LEU A 133 6.24 5.41 -3.18
CA LEU A 133 6.85 6.30 -2.21
C LEU A 133 6.83 5.76 -0.77
N HIS A 134 6.25 4.56 -0.55
CA HIS A 134 6.45 3.79 0.67
C HIS A 134 7.81 3.07 0.69
N ILE A 135 8.48 2.98 -0.46
CA ILE A 135 9.88 2.56 -0.57
C ILE A 135 10.67 3.79 -1.01
N GLY A 136 10.94 4.70 -0.09
CA GLY A 136 11.55 5.97 -0.41
C GLY A 136 12.59 6.41 0.61
N ARG A 137 13.25 7.55 0.35
CA ARG A 137 14.36 8.02 1.16
C ARG A 137 13.94 8.38 2.59
N TYR A 138 14.78 8.03 3.53
CA TYR A 138 14.58 8.37 4.94
C TYR A 138 14.54 9.89 5.17
N GLU A 139 15.46 10.63 4.52
CA GLU A 139 15.63 12.07 4.76
C GLU A 139 14.39 12.92 4.47
N ASP A 140 13.61 12.53 3.45
CA ASP A 140 12.37 13.23 3.06
C ASP A 140 11.09 12.44 3.40
N ARG A 141 11.24 11.32 4.11
CA ARG A 141 10.15 10.45 4.56
C ARG A 141 9.30 9.95 3.38
N GLY A 142 9.94 9.34 2.39
CA GLY A 142 9.26 8.86 1.20
C GLY A 142 8.57 10.00 0.45
N ALA A 143 9.29 11.07 0.15
CA ALA A 143 8.81 12.28 -0.55
C ALA A 143 7.72 13.11 0.18
N ASN A 144 7.47 12.86 1.46
CA ASN A 144 6.57 13.71 2.25
C ASN A 144 7.10 15.14 2.46
N ARG A 145 8.41 15.33 2.34
CA ARG A 145 9.05 16.64 2.41
C ARG A 145 9.34 17.26 1.04
N ILE A 146 8.94 16.60 -0.05
CA ILE A 146 8.94 17.20 -1.40
C ILE A 146 7.61 17.92 -1.58
N TYR A 147 7.59 19.20 -1.18
CA TYR A 147 6.40 20.05 -1.27
C TYR A 147 6.13 20.43 -2.73
N VAL A 148 4.88 20.30 -3.16
CA VAL A 148 4.40 20.60 -4.51
C VAL A 148 3.06 21.34 -4.49
N LYS A 149 2.60 21.81 -5.66
CA LYS A 149 1.24 22.31 -5.85
C LYS A 149 0.45 21.28 -6.64
N TRP A 150 -0.59 20.70 -6.05
CA TRP A 150 -1.54 19.83 -6.73
C TRP A 150 -2.79 20.63 -7.11
N PHE A 151 -3.02 20.82 -8.43
CA PHE A 151 -4.08 21.71 -8.93
C PHE A 151 -4.12 23.08 -8.23
N GLY A 152 -2.95 23.67 -7.99
CA GLY A 152 -2.78 24.96 -7.32
C GLY A 152 -2.88 24.96 -5.79
N ARG A 153 -3.20 23.84 -5.16
CA ARG A 153 -3.25 23.68 -3.70
C ARG A 153 -1.93 23.15 -3.17
N ASN A 154 -1.57 23.54 -1.93
CA ASN A 154 -0.38 22.99 -1.27
C ASN A 154 -0.57 21.49 -1.01
N SER A 155 0.43 20.70 -1.40
CA SER A 155 0.51 19.28 -1.16
C SER A 155 1.98 18.86 -1.02
N ASN A 156 2.24 17.55 -0.98
CA ASN A 156 3.55 16.97 -1.15
C ASN A 156 3.45 15.79 -2.14
N LEU A 157 4.60 15.38 -2.67
CA LEU A 157 4.64 14.37 -3.72
C LEU A 157 4.10 13.01 -3.23
N HIS A 158 4.41 12.62 -2.00
CA HIS A 158 3.87 11.41 -1.39
C HIS A 158 2.34 11.40 -1.43
N ARG A 159 1.71 12.44 -0.90
CA ARG A 159 0.25 12.57 -0.87
C ARG A 159 -0.39 12.58 -2.27
N VAL A 160 0.29 13.15 -3.26
CA VAL A 160 -0.18 13.13 -4.65
C VAL A 160 -0.31 11.70 -5.15
N TRP A 161 0.69 10.86 -4.91
CA TRP A 161 0.67 9.45 -5.30
C TRP A 161 -0.28 8.63 -4.43
N ASP A 162 -0.28 8.86 -3.17
CA ASP A 162 -1.02 8.12 -2.16
C ASP A 162 -2.55 8.22 -2.32
N SER A 163 -3.03 9.40 -2.61
CA SER A 163 -4.47 9.65 -2.61
C SER A 163 -4.97 10.67 -3.62
N GLU A 164 -4.22 11.75 -3.90
CA GLU A 164 -4.80 12.88 -4.64
C GLU A 164 -5.01 12.57 -6.13
N MET A 165 -4.11 11.79 -6.78
CA MET A 165 -4.32 11.34 -8.15
C MET A 165 -5.55 10.44 -8.28
N ILE A 166 -5.74 9.49 -7.36
CA ILE A 166 -6.90 8.59 -7.34
C ILE A 166 -8.19 9.38 -7.12
N ASN A 167 -8.21 10.22 -6.07
CA ASN A 167 -9.40 10.98 -5.69
C ASN A 167 -9.81 12.02 -6.75
N SER A 168 -8.85 12.53 -7.54
CA SER A 168 -9.14 13.50 -8.63
C SER A 168 -10.00 12.91 -9.75
N HIS A 169 -10.03 11.58 -9.89
CA HIS A 169 -10.88 10.91 -10.88
C HIS A 169 -12.34 10.77 -10.44
N ASN A 170 -12.64 11.02 -9.15
CA ASN A 170 -13.98 10.92 -8.58
C ASN A 170 -14.68 9.56 -8.81
N MET A 171 -13.90 8.49 -8.94
CA MET A 171 -14.41 7.12 -9.01
C MET A 171 -14.49 6.54 -7.59
N SER A 172 -15.52 5.75 -7.34
CA SER A 172 -15.52 4.84 -6.18
C SER A 172 -14.43 3.79 -6.35
N TYR A 173 -14.02 3.11 -5.27
CA TYR A 173 -13.03 2.05 -5.36
C TYR A 173 -13.48 0.93 -6.32
N SER A 174 -14.77 0.57 -6.31
CA SER A 174 -15.31 -0.48 -7.18
C SER A 174 -15.36 -0.05 -8.66
N GLU A 175 -15.69 1.20 -8.95
CA GLU A 175 -15.60 1.74 -10.31
C GLU A 175 -14.16 1.75 -10.80
N LEU A 176 -13.20 2.13 -9.97
CA LEU A 176 -11.79 2.13 -10.35
C LEU A 176 -11.29 0.71 -10.58
N ALA A 177 -11.63 -0.25 -9.71
CA ALA A 177 -11.27 -1.65 -9.87
C ALA A 177 -11.77 -2.26 -11.19
N LEU A 178 -12.99 -1.89 -11.61
CA LEU A 178 -13.57 -2.31 -12.90
C LEU A 178 -12.91 -1.64 -14.13
N ASN A 179 -12.18 -0.54 -13.94
CA ASN A 179 -11.54 0.24 -15.01
C ASN A 179 -10.01 0.11 -14.99
N LEU A 180 -9.47 -0.89 -14.32
CA LEU A 180 -8.06 -1.25 -14.38
C LEU A 180 -7.71 -1.89 -15.74
N PRO A 181 -6.43 -1.89 -16.15
CA PRO A 181 -6.02 -2.49 -17.41
C PRO A 181 -6.21 -4.02 -17.42
N ASN A 182 -6.06 -4.65 -18.59
CA ASN A 182 -6.04 -6.11 -18.65
C ASN A 182 -4.76 -6.64 -18.02
N PRO A 183 -4.84 -7.55 -17.02
CA PRO A 183 -3.70 -8.13 -16.33
C PRO A 183 -2.71 -8.83 -17.26
N ASP A 184 -3.17 -9.47 -18.35
CA ASP A 184 -2.30 -10.19 -19.29
C ASP A 184 -1.20 -9.32 -19.93
N PHE A 185 -1.31 -8.00 -19.85
CA PHE A 185 -0.30 -7.07 -20.32
C PHE A 185 0.74 -6.69 -19.27
N LEU A 186 0.50 -7.01 -18.00
CA LEU A 186 1.30 -6.55 -16.87
C LEU A 186 1.97 -7.68 -16.10
N ILE A 187 1.33 -8.83 -16.00
CA ILE A 187 1.80 -9.94 -15.18
C ILE A 187 1.56 -11.27 -15.91
N SER A 188 2.51 -12.16 -15.88
CA SER A 188 2.36 -13.49 -16.50
C SER A 188 1.45 -14.39 -15.66
N ALA A 189 0.85 -15.39 -16.29
CA ALA A 189 0.02 -16.37 -15.60
C ALA A 189 0.83 -17.17 -14.54
N GLU A 190 2.13 -17.42 -14.78
CA GLU A 190 3.03 -18.07 -13.83
C GLU A 190 3.25 -17.17 -12.60
N GLU A 191 3.58 -15.90 -12.85
CA GLU A 191 3.78 -14.91 -11.79
C GLU A 191 2.51 -14.69 -10.97
N ALA A 192 1.33 -14.77 -11.58
CA ALA A 192 0.05 -14.57 -10.89
C ALA A 192 -0.36 -15.73 -9.97
N ASN A 193 0.10 -16.97 -10.21
CA ASN A 193 -0.45 -18.14 -9.55
C ASN A 193 0.50 -18.81 -8.53
N ASP A 194 1.80 -18.83 -8.78
CA ASP A 194 2.75 -19.56 -7.95
C ASP A 194 3.50 -18.64 -6.96
N PHE A 195 3.03 -18.52 -5.72
CA PHE A 195 3.72 -17.74 -4.70
C PHE A 195 4.96 -18.47 -4.17
N LYS A 196 6.07 -17.75 -4.12
CA LYS A 196 7.31 -18.16 -3.47
C LYS A 196 7.72 -17.08 -2.47
N ARG A 197 8.29 -17.48 -1.34
CA ARG A 197 8.72 -16.54 -0.29
C ARG A 197 9.66 -15.44 -0.80
N GLY A 198 10.52 -15.75 -1.76
CA GLY A 198 11.40 -14.77 -2.40
C GLY A 198 10.70 -13.72 -3.27
N ASP A 199 9.44 -13.93 -3.65
CA ASP A 199 8.72 -13.00 -4.51
C ASP A 199 8.56 -11.62 -3.86
N VAL A 200 8.38 -11.57 -2.54
CA VAL A 200 8.19 -10.30 -1.81
C VAL A 200 9.41 -9.39 -1.95
N LEU A 201 10.63 -9.96 -1.94
CA LEU A 201 11.86 -9.19 -2.17
C LEU A 201 11.93 -8.68 -3.61
N ASN A 202 11.62 -9.53 -4.59
CA ASN A 202 11.58 -9.11 -5.98
C ASN A 202 10.57 -7.97 -6.22
N TRP A 203 9.45 -7.97 -5.48
CA TRP A 203 8.46 -6.88 -5.56
C TRP A 203 8.99 -5.59 -4.94
N VAL A 204 9.77 -5.67 -3.84
CA VAL A 204 10.45 -4.49 -3.27
C VAL A 204 11.33 -3.82 -4.33
N ASP A 205 12.18 -4.62 -4.99
CA ASP A 205 13.10 -4.11 -6.01
C ASP A 205 12.35 -3.49 -7.20
N GLU A 206 11.32 -4.18 -7.69
CA GLU A 206 10.48 -3.67 -8.78
C GLU A 206 9.81 -2.34 -8.41
N ILE A 207 9.21 -2.25 -7.23
CA ILE A 207 8.54 -1.01 -6.78
C ILE A 207 9.55 0.10 -6.56
N HIS A 208 10.75 -0.21 -6.08
CA HIS A 208 11.84 0.77 -5.94
C HIS A 208 12.29 1.38 -7.27
N GLU A 209 12.23 0.62 -8.38
CA GLU A 209 12.44 1.21 -9.70
C GLU A 209 11.40 2.28 -10.08
N TYR A 210 10.13 2.08 -9.70
CA TYR A 210 9.11 3.13 -9.88
C TYR A 210 9.39 4.33 -9.00
N THR A 211 9.82 4.12 -7.75
CA THR A 211 10.23 5.18 -6.83
C THR A 211 11.32 6.04 -7.45
N ASN A 212 12.36 5.44 -7.99
CA ASN A 212 13.48 6.14 -8.64
C ASN A 212 13.00 7.02 -9.81
N LYS A 213 12.10 6.52 -10.64
CA LYS A 213 11.51 7.30 -11.75
C LYS A 213 10.71 8.49 -11.24
N ILE A 214 9.91 8.30 -10.18
CA ILE A 214 9.07 9.35 -9.58
C ILE A 214 9.94 10.48 -8.99
N TYR A 215 11.00 10.12 -8.26
CA TYR A 215 11.94 11.10 -7.71
C TYR A 215 12.68 11.88 -8.80
N GLY A 216 12.98 11.24 -9.93
CA GLY A 216 13.64 11.88 -11.07
C GLY A 216 12.74 12.88 -11.85
N ASP A 217 11.43 12.76 -11.70
CA ASP A 217 10.45 13.53 -12.48
C ASP A 217 9.93 14.81 -11.79
N VAL A 218 10.18 14.98 -10.46
CA VAL A 218 9.56 16.07 -9.68
C VAL A 218 10.57 16.76 -8.78
N SER A 219 10.50 18.09 -8.77
CA SER A 219 11.28 18.95 -7.88
C SER A 219 10.38 19.68 -6.87
N VAL A 220 11.01 20.18 -5.79
CA VAL A 220 10.31 21.00 -4.79
C VAL A 220 9.69 22.23 -5.47
N ASP A 221 8.47 22.60 -5.06
CA ASP A 221 7.67 23.71 -5.56
C ASP A 221 7.08 23.51 -6.98
N ASP A 222 7.22 22.33 -7.59
CA ASP A 222 6.59 22.00 -8.86
C ASP A 222 5.06 22.16 -8.80
N LYS A 223 4.50 22.56 -9.95
CA LYS A 223 3.06 22.74 -10.13
C LYS A 223 2.49 21.55 -10.90
N LEU A 224 2.04 20.58 -10.15
CA LEU A 224 1.46 19.36 -10.69
C LEU A 224 -0.05 19.54 -10.91
N GLY A 225 -0.55 18.97 -12.02
CA GLY A 225 -1.95 19.06 -12.40
C GLY A 225 -2.30 18.05 -13.50
N TYR A 226 -3.15 18.45 -14.47
CA TYR A 226 -3.65 17.55 -15.52
C TYR A 226 -2.56 16.82 -16.30
N GLU A 227 -1.46 17.49 -16.66
CA GLU A 227 -0.36 16.88 -17.40
C GLU A 227 0.32 15.79 -16.60
N TYR A 228 0.66 16.06 -15.33
CA TYR A 228 1.27 15.09 -14.44
C TYR A 228 0.33 13.90 -14.18
N GLN A 229 -0.94 14.19 -13.93
CA GLN A 229 -1.96 13.16 -13.76
C GLN A 229 -2.11 12.29 -15.00
N TYR A 230 -2.19 12.88 -16.18
CA TYR A 230 -2.29 12.16 -17.45
C TYR A 230 -1.08 11.25 -17.71
N LYS A 231 0.13 11.76 -17.40
CA LYS A 231 1.39 10.99 -17.55
C LYS A 231 1.45 9.79 -16.59
N ASN A 232 1.01 9.94 -15.35
CA ASN A 232 1.33 9.01 -14.26
C ASN A 232 0.15 8.13 -13.79
N PHE A 233 -1.11 8.49 -14.08
CA PHE A 233 -2.26 7.73 -13.59
C PHE A 233 -2.36 6.32 -14.19
N GLY A 234 -1.79 6.10 -15.38
CA GLY A 234 -1.61 4.75 -15.94
C GLY A 234 -0.81 3.86 -14.99
N THR A 235 0.35 4.35 -14.55
CA THR A 235 1.21 3.64 -13.58
C THR A 235 0.49 3.38 -12.25
N VAL A 236 -0.29 4.33 -11.74
CA VAL A 236 -1.10 4.10 -10.52
C VAL A 236 -2.06 2.94 -10.72
N LYS A 237 -2.76 2.86 -11.86
CA LYS A 237 -3.68 1.74 -12.15
C LYS A 237 -2.96 0.41 -12.29
N ASP A 238 -1.79 0.41 -12.91
CA ASP A 238 -0.97 -0.80 -13.07
C ASP A 238 -0.55 -1.34 -11.69
N LEU A 239 -0.06 -0.47 -10.80
CA LEU A 239 0.36 -0.84 -9.45
C LEU A 239 -0.80 -1.33 -8.56
N LEU A 240 -1.98 -0.71 -8.68
CA LEU A 240 -3.18 -1.16 -7.98
C LEU A 240 -3.61 -2.56 -8.43
N LEU A 241 -3.53 -2.85 -9.74
CA LEU A 241 -3.85 -4.16 -10.29
C LEU A 241 -2.84 -5.22 -9.86
N ILE A 242 -1.55 -4.95 -10.05
CA ILE A 242 -0.45 -5.86 -9.69
C ILE A 242 -0.50 -6.15 -8.18
N GLY A 243 -0.67 -5.13 -7.34
CA GLY A 243 -0.80 -5.30 -5.89
C GLY A 243 -1.96 -6.20 -5.50
N GLY A 244 -3.11 -6.05 -6.17
CA GLY A 244 -4.28 -6.92 -5.92
C GLY A 244 -4.07 -8.36 -6.34
N ILE A 245 -3.45 -8.60 -7.50
CA ILE A 245 -3.13 -9.97 -7.97
C ILE A 245 -2.09 -10.62 -7.04
N ARG A 246 -1.04 -9.90 -6.64
CA ARG A 246 -0.01 -10.38 -5.71
C ARG A 246 -0.56 -10.66 -4.32
N LEU A 247 -1.51 -9.85 -3.85
CA LEU A 247 -2.24 -10.14 -2.61
C LEU A 247 -3.04 -11.45 -2.74
N ALA A 248 -3.80 -11.62 -3.81
CA ALA A 248 -4.54 -12.86 -4.04
C ALA A 248 -3.63 -14.09 -4.12
N LYS A 249 -2.47 -13.95 -4.76
CA LYS A 249 -1.44 -15.00 -4.84
C LYS A 249 -0.97 -15.47 -3.45
N ILE A 250 -0.66 -14.54 -2.55
CA ILE A 250 -0.32 -14.88 -1.16
C ILE A 250 -1.50 -15.54 -0.45
N LEU A 251 -2.70 -14.97 -0.60
CA LEU A 251 -3.89 -15.48 0.08
C LEU A 251 -4.30 -16.87 -0.40
N ASN A 252 -4.19 -17.15 -1.71
CA ASN A 252 -4.41 -18.49 -2.25
C ASN A 252 -3.36 -19.47 -1.73
N TYR A 253 -2.09 -19.09 -1.68
CA TYR A 253 -1.03 -19.91 -1.10
C TYR A 253 -1.30 -20.29 0.36
N LEU A 254 -1.80 -19.35 1.17
CA LEU A 254 -2.06 -19.54 2.60
C LEU A 254 -3.32 -20.37 2.89
N PHE A 255 -4.32 -20.29 2.03
CA PHE A 255 -5.68 -20.75 2.36
C PHE A 255 -6.28 -21.72 1.34
N ASP A 256 -5.56 -22.11 0.28
CA ASP A 256 -5.99 -23.15 -0.67
C ASP A 256 -5.44 -24.51 -0.25
#